data_4b93f0f85d2b084504c81210eba020cf
#
_entry.id   4b93f0f85d2b084504c81210eba020cf
#
_cell.length_a   1.000
_cell.length_b   1.000
_cell.length_c   1.000
_cell.angle_alpha   90.00
_cell.angle_beta   90.00
_cell.angle_gamma   90.00
#
_symmetry.space_group_name_H-M   'P 1'
#
loop_
_entity.id
_entity.type
_entity.pdbx_description
1 polymer ?
#
loop_
_entity_poly.entity_id
_entity_poly.type
_entity_poly.pdbx_seq_one_letter_code
_entity_poly.pdbx_strand_id
1 'polypeptide(L)'
;KCKSDVTSPDFRYQEILNNETMFKLFMENCNDIGRDMPLQDPAKLGLGSTDMGNISFAMPSIHPMLAIDSGDAVNHQPEFAAATIKDGGHKAIFDGAYGMGATIIDLAEKNLWDQL
;
A
#
# COMPACT_ATOMS: atom_id res chain seq x y z
N LYS A 1 -15.88 -1.91 -39.54
CA LYS A 1 -15.62 -3.15 -38.80
C LYS A 1 -14.20 -3.08 -38.27
N CYS A 2 -14.04 -3.07 -36.96
CA CYS A 2 -12.73 -3.17 -36.32
C CYS A 2 -12.34 -4.62 -36.15
N LYS A 3 -11.04 -4.92 -36.30
CA LYS A 3 -10.45 -6.18 -35.87
C LYS A 3 -9.73 -5.91 -34.54
N SER A 4 -9.89 -6.77 -33.57
CA SER A 4 -9.12 -6.75 -32.34
C SER A 4 -8.26 -7.99 -32.27
N ASP A 5 -7.02 -7.78 -31.83
CA ASP A 5 -6.11 -8.87 -31.46
C ASP A 5 -5.91 -8.79 -29.96
N VAL A 6 -6.15 -9.87 -29.25
CA VAL A 6 -6.07 -9.92 -27.81
C VAL A 6 -4.94 -10.89 -27.43
N THR A 7 -3.88 -10.32 -26.89
CA THR A 7 -2.77 -11.11 -26.34
C THR A 7 -2.84 -11.07 -24.82
N SER A 8 -2.76 -12.23 -24.19
CA SER A 8 -2.63 -12.33 -22.73
C SER A 8 -1.16 -12.47 -22.36
N PRO A 9 -0.66 -11.80 -21.33
CA PRO A 9 0.67 -12.04 -20.80
C PRO A 9 0.76 -13.47 -20.24
N ASP A 10 1.96 -14.02 -20.16
CA ASP A 10 2.20 -15.36 -19.62
C ASP A 10 1.87 -15.48 -18.14
N PHE A 11 1.88 -14.36 -17.41
CA PHE A 11 1.49 -14.28 -16.01
C PHE A 11 0.38 -13.24 -15.82
N ARG A 12 -0.47 -13.48 -14.83
CA ARG A 12 -1.57 -12.58 -14.45
C ARG A 12 -1.26 -11.94 -13.11
N TYR A 13 -1.66 -10.69 -12.95
CA TYR A 13 -1.70 -10.06 -11.65
C TYR A 13 -2.87 -10.63 -10.85
N GLN A 14 -2.56 -11.04 -9.64
CA GLN A 14 -3.54 -11.53 -8.68
C GLN A 14 -4.06 -10.37 -7.82
N GLU A 15 -5.21 -10.57 -7.19
CA GLU A 15 -5.71 -9.68 -6.15
C GLU A 15 -4.75 -9.65 -4.96
N ILE A 16 -4.75 -8.55 -4.20
CA ILE A 16 -3.92 -8.43 -3.00
C ILE A 16 -4.60 -9.15 -1.84
N LEU A 17 -3.87 -10.07 -1.21
CA LEU A 17 -4.23 -10.74 0.03
C LEU A 17 -3.43 -10.13 1.18
N ASN A 18 -3.97 -9.09 1.82
CA ASN A 18 -3.29 -8.45 2.95
C ASN A 18 -3.30 -9.37 4.18
N ASN A 19 -2.13 -9.52 4.83
CA ASN A 19 -2.04 -10.18 6.12
C ASN A 19 -2.66 -9.27 7.21
N GLU A 20 -3.68 -9.77 7.91
CA GLU A 20 -4.44 -8.98 8.89
C GLU A 20 -3.60 -8.51 10.08
N THR A 21 -2.71 -9.36 10.57
CA THR A 21 -1.86 -9.05 11.73
C THR A 21 -0.90 -7.92 11.39
N MET A 22 -0.18 -8.04 10.28
CA MET A 22 0.71 -6.98 9.80
C MET A 22 -0.04 -5.68 9.51
N PHE A 23 -1.22 -5.78 8.92
CA PHE A 23 -2.03 -4.62 8.58
C PHE A 23 -2.48 -3.84 9.83
N LYS A 24 -2.98 -4.54 10.86
CA LYS A 24 -3.39 -3.93 12.13
C LYS A 24 -2.23 -3.21 12.82
N LEU A 25 -1.10 -3.89 12.94
CA LEU A 25 0.11 -3.30 13.55
C LEU A 25 0.59 -2.07 12.78
N PHE A 26 0.61 -2.14 11.45
CA PHE A 26 1.01 -0.99 10.63
C PHE A 26 0.09 0.21 10.83
N MET A 27 -1.23 -0.01 10.89
CA MET A 27 -2.20 1.06 11.15
C MET A 27 -1.99 1.67 12.54
N GLU A 28 -1.85 0.84 13.58
CA GLU A 28 -1.60 1.28 14.95
C GLU A 28 -0.35 2.14 15.02
N ASN A 29 0.77 1.65 14.49
CA ASN A 29 2.04 2.36 14.49
C ASN A 29 1.99 3.70 13.72
N CYS A 30 1.27 3.75 12.59
CA CYS A 30 1.07 5.00 11.86
C CYS A 30 0.20 5.98 12.64
N ASN A 31 -0.85 5.51 13.30
CA ASN A 31 -1.72 6.34 14.12
C ASN A 31 -0.98 6.93 15.33
N ASP A 32 -0.05 6.19 15.93
CA ASP A 32 0.76 6.65 17.07
C ASP A 32 1.63 7.86 16.73
N ILE A 33 2.03 8.01 15.48
CA ILE A 33 2.76 9.21 15.00
C ILE A 33 1.84 10.26 14.39
N GLY A 34 0.53 10.15 14.58
CA GLY A 34 -0.46 11.10 14.09
C GLY A 34 -0.76 10.99 12.60
N ARG A 35 -0.42 9.86 11.96
CA ARG A 35 -0.82 9.56 10.59
C ARG A 35 -2.11 8.75 10.63
N ASP A 36 -3.23 9.44 10.42
CA ASP A 36 -4.54 8.78 10.32
C ASP A 36 -4.57 7.81 9.13
N MET A 37 -4.92 6.56 9.42
CA MET A 37 -5.00 5.46 8.45
C MET A 37 -6.45 4.94 8.38
N PRO A 38 -7.37 5.70 7.78
CA PRO A 38 -8.76 5.27 7.71
C PRO A 38 -8.90 4.03 6.82
N LEU A 39 -9.72 3.08 7.25
CA LEU A 39 -10.17 2.00 6.38
C LEU A 39 -10.97 2.60 5.24
N GLN A 40 -10.45 2.48 4.03
CA GLN A 40 -11.15 2.96 2.86
C GLN A 40 -12.18 1.93 2.39
N ASP A 41 -13.34 2.44 1.98
CA ASP A 41 -14.35 1.62 1.31
C ASP A 41 -13.78 1.08 -0.01
N PRO A 42 -13.66 -0.25 -0.18
CA PRO A 42 -13.14 -0.83 -1.42
C PRO A 42 -13.86 -0.34 -2.68
N ALA A 43 -15.14 0.01 -2.59
CA ALA A 43 -15.92 0.53 -3.70
C ALA A 43 -15.50 1.96 -4.13
N LYS A 44 -14.79 2.68 -3.27
CA LYS A 44 -14.28 4.03 -3.51
C LYS A 44 -12.80 4.06 -3.87
N LEU A 45 -12.11 2.95 -3.69
CA LEU A 45 -10.72 2.79 -4.15
C LEU A 45 -10.70 2.76 -5.67
N GLY A 46 -9.89 3.61 -6.27
CA GLY A 46 -9.61 3.52 -7.70
C GLY A 46 -9.06 2.12 -8.01
N LEU A 47 -9.57 1.50 -9.06
CA LEU A 47 -9.04 0.21 -9.50
C LEU A 47 -7.61 0.41 -9.99
N GLY A 48 -6.68 -0.23 -9.32
CA GLY A 48 -5.25 -0.27 -9.67
C GLY A 48 -4.83 -1.70 -9.95
N SER A 49 -3.66 -1.84 -10.56
CA SER A 49 -3.03 -3.12 -10.84
C SER A 49 -1.60 -3.09 -10.30
N THR A 50 -1.18 -4.16 -9.64
CA THR A 50 0.16 -4.28 -9.06
C THR A 50 0.57 -5.75 -8.97
N ASP A 51 1.84 -6.04 -9.12
CA ASP A 51 2.43 -7.36 -8.92
C ASP A 51 2.51 -7.77 -7.44
N MET A 52 2.26 -6.84 -6.52
CA MET A 52 2.18 -7.14 -5.09
C MET A 52 1.09 -8.15 -4.76
N GLY A 53 0.05 -8.28 -5.60
CA GLY A 53 -0.92 -9.37 -5.49
C GLY A 53 -0.23 -10.73 -5.53
N ASN A 54 0.61 -10.97 -6.54
CA ASN A 54 1.35 -12.22 -6.68
C ASN A 54 2.29 -12.49 -5.50
N ILE A 55 2.92 -11.46 -4.95
CA ILE A 55 3.77 -11.56 -3.76
C ILE A 55 2.95 -11.97 -2.52
N SER A 56 1.76 -11.39 -2.36
CA SER A 56 0.89 -11.68 -1.21
C SER A 56 0.36 -13.11 -1.16
N PHE A 57 0.34 -13.82 -2.29
CA PHE A 57 0.05 -15.26 -2.34
C PHE A 57 1.26 -16.14 -2.05
N ALA A 58 2.47 -15.59 -2.16
CA ALA A 58 3.71 -16.32 -1.92
C ALA A 58 4.22 -16.17 -0.48
N MET A 59 3.93 -15.04 0.16
CA MET A 59 4.38 -14.74 1.52
C MET A 59 3.45 -13.72 2.20
N PRO A 60 3.39 -13.71 3.54
CA PRO A 60 2.65 -12.69 4.29
C PRO A 60 3.08 -11.28 3.87
N SER A 61 2.14 -10.48 3.42
CA SER A 61 2.41 -9.15 2.86
C SER A 61 1.29 -8.17 3.16
N ILE A 62 1.62 -6.89 3.15
CA ILE A 62 0.67 -5.78 3.11
C ILE A 62 1.11 -4.77 2.04
N HIS A 63 0.16 -4.05 1.48
CA HIS A 63 0.44 -2.97 0.54
C HIS A 63 -0.35 -1.71 0.94
N PRO A 64 0.05 -1.04 2.04
CA PRO A 64 -0.63 0.15 2.51
C PRO A 64 -0.37 1.34 1.60
N MET A 65 -1.37 2.22 1.48
CA MET A 65 -1.25 3.49 0.76
C MET A 65 -1.18 4.64 1.74
N LEU A 66 -0.19 5.50 1.58
CA LEU A 66 -0.04 6.71 2.37
C LEU A 66 -0.44 7.94 1.56
N ALA A 67 -1.37 8.72 2.08
CA ALA A 67 -1.78 9.97 1.44
C ALA A 67 -0.65 11.00 1.49
N ILE A 68 -0.51 11.75 0.40
CA ILE A 68 0.29 12.98 0.32
C ILE A 68 -0.63 14.13 -0.05
N ASP A 69 -0.19 15.37 0.16
CA ASP A 69 -0.94 16.53 -0.29
C ASP A 69 -0.72 16.74 -1.80
N SER A 70 -1.54 16.07 -2.60
CA SER A 70 -1.51 16.16 -4.07
C SER A 70 -2.66 16.98 -4.66
N GLY A 71 -3.53 17.57 -3.83
CA GLY A 71 -4.76 18.20 -4.30
C GLY A 71 -5.63 17.21 -5.06
N ASP A 72 -6.10 17.59 -6.25
CA ASP A 72 -6.92 16.73 -7.11
C ASP A 72 -6.10 15.78 -8.00
N ALA A 73 -4.77 15.83 -7.93
CA ALA A 73 -3.92 15.00 -8.77
C ALA A 73 -3.94 13.54 -8.32
N VAL A 74 -4.05 12.65 -9.28
CA VAL A 74 -4.03 11.19 -9.06
C VAL A 74 -2.71 10.59 -9.55
N ASN A 75 -2.44 9.36 -9.14
CA ASN A 75 -1.24 8.61 -9.53
C ASN A 75 -1.03 8.64 -11.06
N HIS A 76 0.22 8.58 -11.48
CA HIS A 76 0.65 8.56 -12.88
C HIS A 76 0.41 9.87 -13.64
N GLN A 77 0.21 10.99 -12.94
CA GLN A 77 0.12 12.33 -13.53
C GLN A 77 1.35 13.18 -13.16
N PRO A 78 1.77 14.12 -14.03
CA PRO A 78 2.89 15.02 -13.73
C PRO A 78 2.67 15.84 -12.45
N GLU A 79 1.43 16.26 -12.20
CA GLU A 79 1.03 17.02 -11.01
C GLU A 79 1.21 16.19 -9.73
N PHE A 80 0.88 14.89 -9.78
CA PHE A 80 1.13 14.00 -8.67
C PHE A 80 2.64 13.80 -8.45
N ALA A 81 3.41 13.60 -9.51
CA ALA A 81 4.87 13.51 -9.42
C ALA A 81 5.47 14.79 -8.80
N ALA A 82 4.95 15.97 -9.17
CA ALA A 82 5.38 17.23 -8.55
C ALA A 82 5.00 17.35 -7.07
N ALA A 83 3.94 16.68 -6.61
CA ALA A 83 3.55 16.65 -5.21
C ALA A 83 4.48 15.76 -4.36
N THR A 84 5.03 14.67 -4.93
CA THR A 84 5.88 13.73 -4.18
C THR A 84 7.17 14.35 -3.66
N ILE A 85 7.68 15.42 -4.27
CA ILE A 85 8.90 16.14 -3.86
C ILE A 85 8.64 17.31 -2.90
N LYS A 86 7.39 17.48 -2.45
CA LYS A 86 7.00 18.48 -1.45
C LYS A 86 7.04 17.89 -0.04
N ASP A 87 6.84 18.75 0.96
CA ASP A 87 6.89 18.37 2.37
C ASP A 87 5.96 17.20 2.71
N GLY A 88 4.75 17.15 2.15
CA GLY A 88 3.81 16.04 2.32
C GLY A 88 4.34 14.71 1.79
N GLY A 89 5.01 14.73 0.63
CA GLY A 89 5.67 13.57 0.06
C GLY A 89 6.86 13.12 0.89
N HIS A 90 7.72 14.07 1.30
CA HIS A 90 8.85 13.77 2.20
C HIS A 90 8.37 13.20 3.54
N LYS A 91 7.34 13.80 4.15
CA LYS A 91 6.75 13.29 5.39
C LYS A 91 6.24 11.85 5.21
N ALA A 92 5.58 11.54 4.10
CA ALA A 92 5.05 10.20 3.85
C ALA A 92 6.16 9.13 3.76
N ILE A 93 7.36 9.48 3.27
CA ILE A 93 8.52 8.58 3.28
C ILE A 93 8.92 8.20 4.71
N PHE A 94 9.05 9.19 5.60
CA PHE A 94 9.41 8.94 7.01
C PHE A 94 8.32 8.19 7.76
N ASP A 95 7.05 8.59 7.58
CA ASP A 95 5.91 7.93 8.23
C ASP A 95 5.79 6.46 7.79
N GLY A 96 5.96 6.20 6.50
CA GLY A 96 5.94 4.84 5.96
C GLY A 96 7.11 3.99 6.44
N ALA A 97 8.31 4.55 6.47
CA ALA A 97 9.49 3.86 6.99
C ALA A 97 9.32 3.53 8.49
N TYR A 98 8.79 4.46 9.28
CA TYR A 98 8.46 4.23 10.68
C TYR A 98 7.42 3.11 10.83
N GLY A 99 6.28 3.23 10.14
CA GLY A 99 5.21 2.23 10.21
C GLY A 99 5.69 0.82 9.87
N MET A 100 6.48 0.66 8.81
CA MET A 100 7.07 -0.63 8.45
C MET A 100 8.06 -1.13 9.50
N GLY A 101 8.98 -0.29 9.95
CA GLY A 101 9.99 -0.66 10.94
C GLY A 101 9.37 -1.04 12.28
N ALA A 102 8.43 -0.24 12.79
CA ALA A 102 7.71 -0.52 14.03
C ALA A 102 6.88 -1.81 13.94
N THR A 103 6.24 -2.07 12.78
CA THR A 103 5.52 -3.33 12.56
C THR A 103 6.43 -4.54 12.69
N ILE A 104 7.65 -4.49 12.14
CA ILE A 104 8.62 -5.59 12.26
C ILE A 104 9.06 -5.77 13.72
N ILE A 105 9.28 -4.68 14.44
CA ILE A 105 9.64 -4.72 15.86
C ILE A 105 8.51 -5.36 16.68
N ASP A 106 7.28 -4.93 16.46
CA ASP A 106 6.11 -5.48 17.14
C ASP A 106 5.93 -6.97 16.88
N LEU A 107 6.10 -7.42 15.64
CA LEU A 107 6.04 -8.85 15.30
C LEU A 107 7.08 -9.65 16.08
N ALA A 108 8.28 -9.11 16.23
CA ALA A 108 9.37 -9.75 16.97
C ALA A 108 9.13 -9.74 18.48
N GLU A 109 8.81 -8.57 19.07
CA GLU A 109 8.63 -8.42 20.52
C GLU A 109 7.40 -9.16 21.04
N LYS A 110 6.31 -9.16 20.27
CA LYS A 110 5.06 -9.85 20.63
C LYS A 110 5.04 -11.31 20.18
N ASN A 111 6.11 -11.79 19.52
CA ASN A 111 6.25 -13.16 19.00
C ASN A 111 5.06 -13.60 18.14
N LEU A 112 4.70 -12.78 17.16
CA LEU A 112 3.50 -12.98 16.33
C LEU A 112 3.78 -13.68 14.99
N TRP A 113 4.97 -14.24 14.79
CA TRP A 113 5.37 -14.87 13.53
C TRP A 113 4.46 -16.01 13.08
N ASP A 114 3.89 -16.74 14.05
CA ASP A 114 2.96 -17.86 13.76
C ASP A 114 1.55 -17.38 13.31
N GLN A 115 1.32 -16.06 13.31
CA GLN A 115 0.06 -15.46 12.88
C GLN A 115 0.12 -14.85 11.47
N LEU A 116 1.25 -15.00 10.79
CA LEU A 116 1.47 -14.48 9.45
C LEU A 116 1.05 -15.44 8.33
#